data_2d39ae1f751e0b68243e04dd4e984429
#
_entry.id   2d39ae1f751e0b68243e04dd4e984429
#
_cell.length_a   1.000
_cell.length_b   1.000
_cell.length_c   1.000
_cell.angle_alpha   90.00
_cell.angle_beta   90.00
_cell.angle_gamma   90.00
#
_symmetry.space_group_name_H-M   'P 1'
#
loop_
_entity.id
_entity.type
_entity.pdbx_description
1 polymer ?
#
loop_
_entity_poly.entity_id
_entity_poly.type
_entity_poly.pdbx_seq_one_letter_code
_entity_poly.pdbx_strand_id
1 'polypeptide(L)'
;MKKSLIVIIVIVLLLGGLLIGSYNGMVSKAEEVDNKFATIDAQLQRRADLIPNLVNTVKGYMTHEQKVIDSITTARENLVNATTVEDKASASEQLTKALNNLYVIVENYPDLKSNTNFINLQDELAGTENRIAVARKDYNDAVKEYNNLVKTFPNNLTASLFNFKEKSYFEVNNSDKEVPNVSFE
;
A
#
# COMPACT_ATOMS: atom_id res chain seq x y z
N MET A 1 9.90 29.06 -50.48
CA MET A 1 10.76 27.99 -49.88
C MET A 1 11.31 28.37 -48.52
N LYS A 2 12.03 29.52 -48.31
CA LYS A 2 12.60 29.90 -47.00
C LYS A 2 11.56 30.06 -45.86
N LYS A 3 10.38 30.66 -46.16
CA LYS A 3 9.32 30.86 -45.14
C LYS A 3 8.70 29.50 -44.69
N SER A 4 8.47 28.56 -45.60
CA SER A 4 7.93 27.23 -45.24
C SER A 4 8.92 26.42 -44.39
N LEU A 5 10.22 26.54 -44.65
CA LEU A 5 11.26 25.89 -43.83
C LEU A 5 11.28 26.44 -42.40
N ILE A 6 11.17 27.75 -42.22
CA ILE A 6 11.12 28.37 -40.92
C ILE A 6 9.89 27.91 -40.12
N VAL A 7 8.72 27.82 -40.76
CA VAL A 7 7.50 27.32 -40.15
C VAL A 7 7.67 25.87 -39.65
N ILE A 8 8.26 25.00 -40.48
CA ILE A 8 8.53 23.61 -40.12
C ILE A 8 9.48 23.53 -38.88
N ILE A 9 10.55 24.32 -38.90
CA ILE A 9 11.50 24.35 -37.78
C ILE A 9 10.79 24.79 -36.48
N VAL A 10 9.96 25.81 -36.52
CA VAL A 10 9.21 26.32 -35.37
C VAL A 10 8.26 25.23 -34.84
N ILE A 11 7.54 24.54 -35.73
CA ILE A 11 6.65 23.44 -35.34
C ILE A 11 7.44 22.31 -34.65
N VAL A 12 8.59 21.91 -35.21
CA VAL A 12 9.44 20.86 -34.62
C VAL A 12 9.95 21.26 -33.24
N LEU A 13 10.37 22.53 -33.05
CA LEU A 13 10.82 23.03 -31.76
C LEU A 13 9.68 23.06 -30.73
N LEU A 14 8.47 23.45 -31.12
CA LEU A 14 7.29 23.44 -30.25
C LEU A 14 6.92 22.02 -29.84
N LEU A 15 6.87 21.08 -30.79
CA LEU A 15 6.60 19.67 -30.50
C LEU A 15 7.69 19.07 -29.61
N GLY A 16 8.97 19.37 -29.86
CA GLY A 16 10.07 18.93 -29.01
C GLY A 16 9.94 19.48 -27.57
N GLY A 17 9.59 20.74 -27.42
CA GLY A 17 9.34 21.34 -26.11
C GLY A 17 8.19 20.68 -25.36
N LEU A 18 7.08 20.37 -26.03
CA LEU A 18 5.94 19.65 -25.46
C LEU A 18 6.33 18.23 -25.02
N LEU A 19 7.10 17.49 -25.82
CA LEU A 19 7.57 16.14 -25.48
C LEU A 19 8.48 16.17 -24.25
N ILE A 20 9.42 17.09 -24.16
CA ILE A 20 10.33 17.24 -23.02
C ILE A 20 9.54 17.59 -21.76
N GLY A 21 8.60 18.54 -21.84
CA GLY A 21 7.74 18.93 -20.72
C GLY A 21 6.87 17.77 -20.22
N SER A 22 6.26 17.04 -21.15
CA SER A 22 5.45 15.85 -20.85
C SER A 22 6.29 14.74 -20.20
N TYR A 23 7.48 14.46 -20.73
CA TYR A 23 8.42 13.47 -20.18
C TYR A 23 8.81 13.82 -18.73
N ASN A 24 9.28 15.06 -18.50
CA ASN A 24 9.69 15.50 -17.17
C ASN A 24 8.53 15.49 -16.17
N GLY A 25 7.32 15.83 -16.63
CA GLY A 25 6.11 15.72 -15.81
C GLY A 25 5.81 14.28 -15.39
N MET A 26 5.94 13.32 -16.30
CA MET A 26 5.74 11.88 -15.99
C MET A 26 6.80 11.35 -15.03
N VAL A 27 8.08 11.71 -15.24
CA VAL A 27 9.17 11.32 -14.32
C VAL A 27 8.89 11.87 -12.92
N SER A 28 8.55 13.16 -12.80
CA SER A 28 8.25 13.79 -11.51
C SER A 28 7.08 13.10 -10.78
N LYS A 29 6.00 12.76 -11.53
CA LYS A 29 4.85 12.07 -10.94
C LYS A 29 5.15 10.60 -10.61
N ALA A 30 6.00 9.94 -11.39
CA ALA A 30 6.46 8.58 -11.07
C ALA A 30 7.25 8.55 -9.76
N GLU A 31 8.19 9.48 -9.58
CA GLU A 31 8.97 9.65 -8.35
C GLU A 31 8.08 9.99 -7.15
N GLU A 32 7.04 10.81 -7.33
CA GLU A 32 6.06 11.10 -6.27
C GLU A 32 5.36 9.82 -5.81
N VAL A 33 4.91 8.95 -6.74
CA VAL A 33 4.30 7.67 -6.41
C VAL A 33 5.27 6.78 -5.63
N ASP A 34 6.53 6.68 -6.06
CA ASP A 34 7.54 5.86 -5.40
C ASP A 34 7.86 6.36 -3.98
N ASN A 35 7.91 7.69 -3.78
CA ASN A 35 8.03 8.30 -2.45
C ASN A 35 6.85 7.98 -1.52
N LYS A 36 5.61 8.04 -2.05
CA LYS A 36 4.42 7.68 -1.27
C LYS A 36 4.41 6.21 -0.91
N PHE A 37 4.86 5.34 -1.83
CA PHE A 37 5.00 3.91 -1.54
C PHE A 37 6.04 3.64 -0.45
N ALA A 38 7.19 4.30 -0.49
CA ALA A 38 8.21 4.18 0.56
C ALA A 38 7.66 4.56 1.95
N THR A 39 6.73 5.51 2.02
CA THR A 39 6.05 5.89 3.26
C THR A 39 5.17 4.75 3.78
N ILE A 40 4.40 4.09 2.90
CA ILE A 40 3.62 2.88 3.27
C ILE A 40 4.56 1.79 3.78
N ASP A 41 5.60 1.50 3.02
CA ASP A 41 6.54 0.42 3.32
C ASP A 41 7.20 0.59 4.68
N ALA A 42 7.61 1.81 5.03
CA ALA A 42 8.14 2.13 6.36
C ALA A 42 7.14 1.85 7.49
N GLN A 43 5.84 2.14 7.29
CA GLN A 43 4.81 1.86 8.30
C GLN A 43 4.50 0.35 8.39
N LEU A 44 4.49 -0.36 7.26
CA LEU A 44 4.33 -1.82 7.23
C LEU A 44 5.49 -2.52 7.94
N GLN A 45 6.72 -2.08 7.69
CA GLN A 45 7.90 -2.59 8.40
C GLN A 45 7.80 -2.35 9.89
N ARG A 46 7.47 -1.13 10.32
CA ARG A 46 7.27 -0.82 11.75
C ARG A 46 6.22 -1.73 12.38
N ARG A 47 5.11 -1.98 11.68
CA ARG A 47 4.06 -2.89 12.16
C ARG A 47 4.59 -4.32 12.31
N ALA A 48 5.33 -4.81 11.31
CA ALA A 48 5.94 -6.14 11.35
C ALA A 48 6.96 -6.30 12.49
N ASP A 49 7.69 -5.23 12.84
CA ASP A 49 8.69 -5.23 13.92
C ASP A 49 8.07 -5.26 15.32
N LEU A 50 6.82 -4.83 15.48
CA LEU A 50 6.08 -4.93 16.75
C LEU A 50 5.58 -6.35 17.03
N ILE A 51 5.37 -7.17 16.02
CA ILE A 51 4.76 -8.51 16.15
C ILE A 51 5.56 -9.47 17.03
N PRO A 52 6.90 -9.58 16.95
CA PRO A 52 7.66 -10.47 17.84
C PRO A 52 7.45 -10.15 19.32
N ASN A 53 7.39 -8.86 19.68
CA ASN A 53 7.16 -8.43 21.05
C ASN A 53 5.73 -8.78 21.50
N LEU A 54 4.73 -8.58 20.63
CA LEU A 54 3.35 -8.99 20.89
C LEU A 54 3.27 -10.50 21.13
N VAL A 55 3.84 -11.30 20.23
CA VAL A 55 3.85 -12.77 20.32
C VAL A 55 4.52 -13.25 21.61
N ASN A 56 5.66 -12.65 21.99
CA ASN A 56 6.35 -13.00 23.23
C ASN A 56 5.50 -12.66 24.48
N THR A 57 4.81 -11.53 24.47
CA THR A 57 3.91 -11.14 25.57
C THR A 57 2.72 -12.08 25.67
N VAL A 58 2.09 -12.42 24.55
CA VAL A 58 0.93 -13.32 24.48
C VAL A 58 1.28 -14.74 24.91
N LYS A 59 2.42 -15.30 24.48
CA LYS A 59 2.88 -16.64 24.86
C LYS A 59 2.98 -16.87 26.37
N GLY A 60 3.24 -15.81 27.14
CA GLY A 60 3.31 -15.90 28.59
C GLY A 60 1.95 -16.17 29.27
N TYR A 61 0.83 -15.95 28.56
CA TYR A 61 -0.53 -16.05 29.11
C TYR A 61 -1.40 -17.08 28.37
N MET A 62 -1.14 -17.33 27.10
CA MET A 62 -1.97 -18.12 26.19
C MET A 62 -1.21 -19.38 25.75
N THR A 63 -1.22 -20.43 26.58
CA THR A 63 -0.47 -21.66 26.33
C THR A 63 -1.17 -22.63 25.35
N HIS A 64 -2.47 -22.47 25.14
CA HIS A 64 -3.29 -23.39 24.33
C HIS A 64 -3.67 -22.82 22.96
N GLU A 65 -3.31 -21.55 22.66
CA GLU A 65 -3.72 -20.83 21.45
C GLU A 65 -2.62 -20.76 20.38
N GLN A 66 -1.89 -21.88 20.21
CA GLN A 66 -0.77 -21.96 19.29
C GLN A 66 -1.16 -21.58 17.86
N LYS A 67 -2.37 -21.98 17.40
CA LYS A 67 -2.86 -21.64 16.05
C LYS A 67 -2.98 -20.16 15.78
N VAL A 68 -3.37 -19.37 16.79
CA VAL A 68 -3.47 -17.91 16.66
C VAL A 68 -2.09 -17.28 16.56
N ILE A 69 -1.16 -17.74 17.40
CA ILE A 69 0.23 -17.29 17.39
C ILE A 69 0.90 -17.63 16.05
N ASP A 70 0.69 -18.84 15.54
CA ASP A 70 1.24 -19.27 14.25
C ASP A 70 0.64 -18.46 13.10
N SER A 71 -0.67 -18.17 13.14
CA SER A 71 -1.34 -17.34 12.13
C SER A 71 -0.75 -15.92 12.05
N ILE A 72 -0.49 -15.30 13.20
CA ILE A 72 0.11 -13.95 13.27
C ILE A 72 1.56 -13.98 12.76
N THR A 73 2.32 -15.01 13.16
CA THR A 73 3.71 -15.18 12.74
C THR A 73 3.82 -15.36 11.23
N THR A 74 2.99 -16.25 10.67
CA THR A 74 2.91 -16.49 9.22
C THR A 74 2.47 -15.23 8.46
N ALA A 75 1.46 -14.51 8.94
CA ALA A 75 1.01 -13.28 8.30
C ALA A 75 2.11 -12.19 8.33
N ARG A 76 2.89 -12.10 9.42
CA ARG A 76 4.07 -11.24 9.49
C ARG A 76 5.12 -11.64 8.46
N GLU A 77 5.45 -12.92 8.36
CA GLU A 77 6.43 -13.42 7.39
C GLU A 77 6.00 -13.11 5.95
N ASN A 78 4.73 -13.31 5.62
CA ASN A 78 4.17 -12.94 4.32
C ASN A 78 4.35 -11.44 4.04
N LEU A 79 4.11 -10.58 5.03
CA LEU A 79 4.27 -9.13 4.88
C LEU A 79 5.72 -8.70 4.65
N VAL A 80 6.66 -9.29 5.38
CA VAL A 80 8.09 -8.99 5.25
C VAL A 80 8.64 -9.47 3.90
N ASN A 81 8.17 -10.62 3.41
CA ASN A 81 8.62 -11.22 2.16
C ASN A 81 7.90 -10.68 0.92
N ALA A 82 6.81 -9.91 1.09
CA ALA A 82 6.09 -9.31 -0.02
C ALA A 82 6.96 -8.26 -0.74
N THR A 83 7.00 -8.34 -2.07
CA THR A 83 7.86 -7.46 -2.90
C THR A 83 7.06 -6.54 -3.82
N THR A 84 5.84 -6.93 -4.20
CA THR A 84 4.97 -6.09 -5.04
C THR A 84 3.99 -5.28 -4.19
N VAL A 85 3.42 -4.24 -4.78
CA VAL A 85 2.39 -3.40 -4.13
C VAL A 85 1.18 -4.25 -3.74
N GLU A 86 0.74 -5.12 -4.64
CA GLU A 86 -0.40 -6.01 -4.46
C GLU A 86 -0.15 -7.03 -3.36
N ASP A 87 1.04 -7.65 -3.34
CA ASP A 87 1.40 -8.62 -2.31
C ASP A 87 1.47 -7.96 -0.93
N LYS A 88 2.05 -6.75 -0.84
CA LYS A 88 2.09 -5.98 0.41
C LYS A 88 0.70 -5.60 0.90
N ALA A 89 -0.20 -5.21 0.00
CA ALA A 89 -1.59 -4.91 0.33
C ALA A 89 -2.30 -6.15 0.88
N SER A 90 -2.18 -7.29 0.20
CA SER A 90 -2.78 -8.56 0.61
C SER A 90 -2.22 -9.06 1.95
N ALA A 91 -0.89 -9.05 2.11
CA ALA A 91 -0.24 -9.50 3.34
C ALA A 91 -0.57 -8.58 4.55
N SER A 92 -0.68 -7.26 4.32
CA SER A 92 -1.11 -6.31 5.36
C SER A 92 -2.53 -6.61 5.84
N GLU A 93 -3.45 -6.96 4.93
CA GLU A 93 -4.81 -7.34 5.32
C GLU A 93 -4.84 -8.69 6.07
N GLN A 94 -4.03 -9.67 5.64
CA GLN A 94 -3.90 -10.95 6.36
C GLN A 94 -3.43 -10.72 7.80
N LEU A 95 -2.44 -9.85 8.01
CA LEU A 95 -1.96 -9.51 9.35
C LEU A 95 -3.04 -8.80 10.18
N THR A 96 -3.82 -7.89 9.57
CA THR A 96 -4.96 -7.25 10.24
C THR A 96 -6.00 -8.28 10.70
N LYS A 97 -6.36 -9.23 9.84
CA LYS A 97 -7.29 -10.32 10.20
C LYS A 97 -6.76 -11.20 11.33
N ALA A 98 -5.48 -11.57 11.28
CA ALA A 98 -4.84 -12.37 12.33
C ALA A 98 -4.82 -11.65 13.68
N LEU A 99 -4.50 -10.35 13.70
CA LEU A 99 -4.54 -9.53 14.92
C LEU A 99 -5.95 -9.36 15.47
N ASN A 100 -6.94 -9.15 14.62
CA ASN A 100 -8.34 -9.07 15.05
C ASN A 100 -8.80 -10.37 15.72
N ASN A 101 -8.40 -11.53 15.18
CA ASN A 101 -8.68 -12.83 15.81
C ASN A 101 -8.03 -12.94 17.19
N LEU A 102 -6.78 -12.48 17.33
CA LEU A 102 -6.11 -12.43 18.64
C LEU A 102 -6.92 -11.59 19.65
N TYR A 103 -7.34 -10.38 19.24
CA TYR A 103 -8.07 -9.47 20.14
C TYR A 103 -9.40 -10.05 20.61
N VAL A 104 -10.10 -10.80 19.76
CA VAL A 104 -11.33 -11.52 20.16
C VAL A 104 -11.01 -12.59 21.22
N ILE A 105 -9.92 -13.34 21.06
CA ILE A 105 -9.57 -14.43 21.97
C ILE A 105 -9.04 -13.89 23.32
N VAL A 106 -8.34 -12.76 23.31
CA VAL A 106 -7.81 -12.08 24.52
C VAL A 106 -8.91 -11.75 25.52
N GLU A 107 -10.16 -11.59 25.09
CA GLU A 107 -11.30 -11.39 26.00
C GLU A 107 -11.46 -12.51 27.03
N ASN A 108 -10.99 -13.73 26.71
CA ASN A 108 -11.01 -14.89 27.61
C ASN A 108 -9.79 -14.94 28.55
N TYR A 109 -8.85 -13.98 28.44
CA TYR A 109 -7.60 -13.94 29.21
C TYR A 109 -7.47 -12.59 29.97
N PRO A 110 -8.17 -12.41 31.09
CA PRO A 110 -8.22 -11.12 31.80
C PRO A 110 -6.85 -10.59 32.25
N ASP A 111 -5.94 -11.50 32.64
CA ASP A 111 -4.59 -11.14 33.09
C ASP A 111 -3.75 -10.57 31.92
N LEU A 112 -3.90 -11.14 30.71
CA LEU A 112 -3.26 -10.60 29.50
C LEU A 112 -3.91 -9.27 29.09
N LYS A 113 -5.23 -9.19 29.12
CA LYS A 113 -5.99 -8.00 28.75
C LYS A 113 -5.62 -6.79 29.63
N SER A 114 -5.29 -7.01 30.90
CA SER A 114 -4.84 -5.99 31.86
C SER A 114 -3.32 -5.75 31.85
N ASN A 115 -2.55 -6.52 31.09
CA ASN A 115 -1.11 -6.38 31.05
C ASN A 115 -0.68 -5.09 30.32
N THR A 116 0.07 -4.23 31.00
CA THR A 116 0.48 -2.92 30.47
C THR A 116 1.28 -3.05 29.16
N ASN A 117 2.16 -4.05 29.03
CA ASN A 117 2.95 -4.24 27.80
C ASN A 117 2.04 -4.63 26.62
N PHE A 118 1.03 -5.47 26.86
CA PHE A 118 0.05 -5.85 25.84
C PHE A 118 -0.76 -4.63 25.38
N ILE A 119 -1.26 -3.83 26.33
CA ILE A 119 -2.02 -2.60 26.02
C ILE A 119 -1.18 -1.64 25.19
N ASN A 120 0.06 -1.37 25.59
CA ASN A 120 0.96 -0.48 24.87
C ASN A 120 1.25 -0.98 23.44
N LEU A 121 1.45 -2.30 23.26
CA LEU A 121 1.66 -2.89 21.92
C LEU A 121 0.40 -2.81 21.07
N GLN A 122 -0.77 -3.01 21.65
CA GLN A 122 -2.05 -2.86 20.96
C GLN A 122 -2.26 -1.42 20.48
N ASP A 123 -1.96 -0.42 21.32
CA ASP A 123 -2.05 0.99 20.98
C ASP A 123 -1.05 1.38 19.88
N GLU A 124 0.19 0.89 19.94
CA GLU A 124 1.19 1.10 18.89
C GLU A 124 0.75 0.46 17.56
N LEU A 125 0.21 -0.75 17.59
CA LEU A 125 -0.30 -1.44 16.39
C LEU A 125 -1.51 -0.71 15.80
N ALA A 126 -2.43 -0.24 16.61
CA ALA A 126 -3.56 0.59 16.17
C ALA A 126 -3.07 1.93 15.59
N GLY A 127 -2.06 2.54 16.19
CA GLY A 127 -1.42 3.75 15.68
C GLY A 127 -0.74 3.53 14.32
N THR A 128 -0.07 2.39 14.11
CA THR A 128 0.52 2.06 12.81
C THR A 128 -0.54 1.79 11.75
N GLU A 129 -1.64 1.10 12.08
CA GLU A 129 -2.77 0.88 11.18
C GLU A 129 -3.36 2.19 10.66
N ASN A 130 -3.60 3.16 11.55
CA ASN A 130 -4.10 4.48 11.17
C ASN A 130 -3.12 5.20 10.22
N ARG A 131 -1.81 5.13 10.49
CA ARG A 131 -0.79 5.73 9.62
C ARG A 131 -0.72 5.03 8.26
N ILE A 132 -0.85 3.69 8.21
CA ILE A 132 -0.93 2.93 6.97
C ILE A 132 -2.18 3.34 6.17
N ALA A 133 -3.33 3.52 6.82
CA ALA A 133 -4.56 3.93 6.14
C ALA A 133 -4.41 5.32 5.47
N VAL A 134 -3.78 6.28 6.15
CA VAL A 134 -3.49 7.62 5.59
C VAL A 134 -2.48 7.51 4.45
N ALA A 135 -1.37 6.81 4.65
CA ALA A 135 -0.32 6.65 3.65
C ALA A 135 -0.84 5.93 2.38
N ARG A 136 -1.73 4.94 2.55
CA ARG A 136 -2.41 4.24 1.44
C ARG A 136 -3.28 5.19 0.63
N LYS A 137 -4.05 6.07 1.30
CA LYS A 137 -4.84 7.09 0.61
C LYS A 137 -3.94 8.00 -0.21
N ASP A 138 -2.88 8.55 0.39
CA ASP A 138 -1.94 9.45 -0.27
C ASP A 138 -1.25 8.79 -1.47
N TYR A 139 -0.85 7.53 -1.34
CA TYR A 139 -0.28 6.73 -2.42
C TYR A 139 -1.28 6.54 -3.57
N ASN A 140 -2.50 6.14 -3.28
CA ASN A 140 -3.53 5.92 -4.29
C ASN A 140 -3.91 7.22 -5.01
N ASP A 141 -3.92 8.35 -4.31
CA ASP A 141 -4.13 9.67 -4.93
C ASP A 141 -2.98 9.99 -5.90
N ALA A 142 -1.72 9.76 -5.51
CA ALA A 142 -0.56 9.95 -6.40
C ALA A 142 -0.58 9.01 -7.62
N VAL A 143 -0.92 7.72 -7.43
CA VAL A 143 -1.11 6.76 -8.53
C VAL A 143 -2.19 7.22 -9.50
N LYS A 144 -3.31 7.72 -8.99
CA LYS A 144 -4.40 8.25 -9.82
C LYS A 144 -3.93 9.42 -10.68
N GLU A 145 -3.19 10.37 -10.11
CA GLU A 145 -2.65 11.52 -10.84
C GLU A 145 -1.66 11.07 -11.91
N TYR A 146 -0.72 10.18 -11.57
CA TYR A 146 0.24 9.63 -12.50
C TYR A 146 -0.46 8.85 -13.65
N ASN A 147 -1.36 7.94 -13.33
CA ASN A 147 -2.07 7.15 -14.34
C ASN A 147 -2.92 8.03 -15.26
N ASN A 148 -3.56 9.08 -14.73
CA ASN A 148 -4.27 10.06 -15.54
C ASN A 148 -3.32 10.77 -16.50
N LEU A 149 -2.13 11.16 -16.04
CA LEU A 149 -1.13 11.83 -16.88
C LEU A 149 -0.67 10.92 -18.03
N VAL A 150 -0.43 9.63 -17.75
CA VAL A 150 -0.01 8.63 -18.73
C VAL A 150 -1.10 8.35 -19.78
N LYS A 151 -2.39 8.38 -19.37
CA LYS A 151 -3.54 8.05 -20.24
C LYS A 151 -4.03 9.20 -21.12
N THR A 152 -3.87 10.45 -20.66
CA THR A 152 -4.50 11.60 -21.31
C THR A 152 -3.69 12.10 -22.51
N PHE A 153 -4.42 12.56 -23.55
CA PHE A 153 -3.80 13.22 -24.70
C PHE A 153 -3.37 14.66 -24.31
N PRO A 154 -2.20 15.15 -24.79
CA PRO A 154 -1.25 14.48 -25.69
C PRO A 154 -0.19 13.61 -24.98
N ASN A 155 -0.19 13.53 -23.66
CA ASN A 155 0.83 12.88 -22.84
C ASN A 155 0.93 11.36 -23.13
N ASN A 156 -0.17 10.70 -23.50
CA ASN A 156 -0.19 9.28 -23.84
C ASN A 156 0.74 8.92 -25.03
N LEU A 157 0.99 9.87 -25.93
CA LEU A 157 1.96 9.67 -27.02
C LEU A 157 3.39 9.60 -26.46
N THR A 158 3.73 10.50 -25.56
CA THR A 158 5.01 10.51 -24.85
C THR A 158 5.16 9.26 -24.00
N ALA A 159 4.09 8.88 -23.27
CA ALA A 159 4.07 7.68 -22.44
C ALA A 159 4.37 6.41 -23.27
N SER A 160 3.72 6.28 -24.43
CA SER A 160 3.97 5.15 -25.35
C SER A 160 5.39 5.15 -25.88
N LEU A 161 5.94 6.31 -26.25
CA LEU A 161 7.28 6.44 -26.83
C LEU A 161 8.38 6.08 -25.83
N PHE A 162 8.21 6.45 -24.56
CA PHE A 162 9.20 6.24 -23.49
C PHE A 162 8.83 5.09 -22.55
N ASN A 163 7.80 4.29 -22.89
CA ASN A 163 7.37 3.10 -22.14
C ASN A 163 6.96 3.39 -20.68
N PHE A 164 6.35 4.54 -20.41
CA PHE A 164 5.67 4.80 -19.14
C PHE A 164 4.40 3.96 -19.08
N LYS A 165 4.29 3.15 -18.03
CA LYS A 165 3.13 2.29 -17.78
C LYS A 165 2.35 2.78 -16.58
N GLU A 166 1.07 2.40 -16.52
CA GLU A 166 0.27 2.62 -15.32
C GLU A 166 0.90 1.92 -14.11
N LYS A 167 0.76 2.55 -12.96
CA LYS A 167 1.14 1.98 -11.65
C LYS A 167 -0.09 1.42 -10.96
N SER A 168 0.11 0.35 -10.21
CA SER A 168 -0.94 -0.33 -9.46
C SER A 168 -1.35 0.44 -8.22
N TYR A 169 -2.64 0.36 -7.87
CA TYR A 169 -3.14 0.88 -6.61
C TYR A 169 -2.80 -0.05 -5.44
N PHE A 170 -2.66 0.51 -4.25
CA PHE A 170 -2.55 -0.27 -3.03
C PHE A 170 -3.95 -0.72 -2.58
N GLU A 171 -4.41 -1.79 -3.18
CA GLU A 171 -5.73 -2.37 -2.96
C GLU A 171 -5.61 -3.89 -2.87
N VAL A 172 -6.44 -4.48 -2.02
CA VAL A 172 -6.61 -5.93 -2.04
C VAL A 172 -7.54 -6.25 -3.20
N ASN A 173 -7.10 -7.13 -4.09
CA ASN A 173 -7.96 -7.67 -5.14
C ASN A 173 -9.12 -8.41 -4.48
N ASN A 174 -10.27 -7.75 -4.40
CA ASN A 174 -11.50 -8.32 -3.87
C ASN A 174 -12.14 -9.29 -4.89
N SER A 175 -11.45 -10.37 -5.21
CA SER A 175 -12.12 -11.55 -5.78
C SER A 175 -13.10 -12.18 -4.78
N ASP A 176 -13.03 -11.81 -3.50
CA ASP A 176 -13.82 -12.34 -2.39
C ASP A 176 -14.80 -11.31 -1.78
N LYS A 177 -15.17 -10.26 -2.52
CA LYS A 177 -16.36 -9.45 -2.15
C LYS A 177 -17.64 -10.22 -2.51
N GLU A 178 -17.83 -11.38 -1.93
CA GLU A 178 -19.17 -11.88 -1.72
C GLU A 178 -19.87 -10.93 -0.73
N VAL A 179 -20.74 -10.08 -1.27
CA VAL A 179 -21.68 -9.34 -0.44
C VAL A 179 -22.48 -10.39 0.33
N PRO A 180 -22.45 -10.39 1.68
CA PRO A 180 -23.26 -11.34 2.44
C PRO A 180 -24.70 -11.16 2.02
N ASN A 181 -25.28 -12.17 1.39
CA ASN A 181 -26.69 -12.15 1.02
C ASN A 181 -27.47 -12.42 2.32
N VAL A 182 -27.90 -11.36 2.97
CA VAL A 182 -28.76 -11.47 4.17
C VAL A 182 -30.17 -11.75 3.67
N SER A 183 -30.53 -13.04 3.61
CA SER A 183 -31.90 -13.50 3.40
C SER A 183 -32.61 -13.40 4.75
N PHE A 184 -33.55 -12.49 4.88
CA PHE A 184 -34.56 -12.49 5.96
C PHE A 184 -35.71 -13.37 5.51
N GLU A 185 -35.73 -14.65 5.94
CA GLU A 185 -36.95 -15.46 5.97
C GLU A 185 -37.67 -15.26 7.30
#